data_3ef565dae3fef574f7c6b2b1fa8c6b6e
#
_entry.id   3ef565dae3fef574f7c6b2b1fa8c6b6e
#
_cell.length_a   1.000
_cell.length_b   1.000
_cell.length_c   1.000
_cell.angle_alpha   90.00
_cell.angle_beta   90.00
_cell.angle_gamma   90.00
#
_symmetry.space_group_name_H-M   'P 1'
#
loop_
_entity.id
_entity.type
_entity.pdbx_description
1 polymer ?
#
loop_
_entity_poly.entity_id
_entity_poly.type
_entity_poly.pdbx_seq_one_letter_code
_entity_poly.pdbx_strand_id
1 'polypeptide(L)'
;MDSVGKSTFEESLSCLKDFGIFISFGNASGNIDPVDIGILAKKSLKITRTGLFTHISDFTRCQEMAKVLFEKVVSGDIKIQIDQTYSLDDIALAHDSLEARKTTGSTVITI
;
A
#
# COMPACT_ATOMS: atom_id res chain seq x y z
N MET A 1 7.77 4.15 -2.85
CA MET A 1 6.80 3.05 -2.70
C MET A 1 5.59 3.40 -3.52
N ASP A 2 5.02 2.44 -4.24
CA ASP A 2 3.94 2.66 -5.20
C ASP A 2 2.87 1.56 -5.05
N SER A 3 1.62 1.97 -4.82
CA SER A 3 0.44 1.11 -4.71
C SER A 3 -0.48 1.21 -5.94
N VAL A 4 -0.19 2.14 -6.85
CA VAL A 4 -1.06 2.48 -7.98
C VAL A 4 -0.75 1.61 -9.20
N GLY A 5 0.52 1.45 -9.55
CA GLY A 5 0.98 0.52 -10.57
C GLY A 5 1.08 1.17 -11.96
N LYS A 6 0.27 0.68 -12.93
CA LYS A 6 0.42 0.99 -14.35
C LYS A 6 0.55 2.49 -14.64
N SER A 7 -0.35 3.31 -14.11
CA SER A 7 -0.42 4.73 -14.46
C SER A 7 0.66 5.61 -13.83
N THR A 8 1.39 5.09 -12.82
CA THR A 8 2.39 5.88 -12.07
C THR A 8 3.80 5.35 -12.20
N PHE A 9 3.99 4.21 -12.85
CA PHE A 9 5.26 3.50 -12.88
C PHE A 9 6.42 4.35 -13.41
N GLU A 10 6.26 4.96 -14.58
CA GLU A 10 7.31 5.75 -15.24
C GLU A 10 7.66 7.00 -14.42
N GLU A 11 6.66 7.72 -13.94
CA GLU A 11 6.86 8.91 -13.11
C GLU A 11 7.55 8.55 -11.79
N SER A 12 7.11 7.47 -11.14
CA SER A 12 7.72 6.96 -9.90
C SER A 12 9.19 6.62 -10.09
N LEU A 13 9.56 5.99 -11.22
CA LEU A 13 10.97 5.71 -11.53
C LEU A 13 11.75 7.02 -11.78
N SER A 14 11.16 7.97 -12.49
CA SER A 14 11.84 9.24 -12.80
C SER A 14 12.19 10.06 -11.56
N CYS A 15 11.35 9.99 -10.52
CA CYS A 15 11.55 10.68 -9.25
C CYS A 15 12.66 10.07 -8.38
N LEU A 16 13.13 8.85 -8.68
CA LEU A 16 14.18 8.22 -7.89
C LEU A 16 15.54 8.89 -8.14
N LYS A 17 16.30 9.00 -7.05
CA LYS A 17 17.72 9.35 -7.12
C LYS A 17 18.54 8.14 -7.62
N ASP A 18 19.79 8.38 -7.97
CA ASP A 18 20.74 7.30 -8.30
C ASP A 18 20.77 6.27 -7.16
N PHE A 19 20.87 4.99 -7.54
CA PHE A 19 20.83 3.82 -6.65
C PHE A 19 19.49 3.63 -5.90
N GLY A 20 18.43 4.38 -6.27
CA GLY A 20 17.13 4.30 -5.66
C GLY A 20 16.46 2.95 -5.83
N ILE A 21 15.47 2.68 -4.97
CA ILE A 21 14.68 1.45 -5.01
C ILE A 21 13.22 1.81 -5.27
N PHE A 22 12.65 1.26 -6.35
CA PHE A 22 11.20 1.26 -6.59
C PHE A 22 10.59 0.03 -5.92
N ILE A 23 9.68 0.27 -4.99
CA ILE A 23 8.93 -0.79 -4.30
C ILE A 23 7.48 -0.74 -4.76
N SER A 24 7.08 -1.71 -5.59
CA SER A 24 5.69 -1.91 -5.99
C SER A 24 4.99 -2.81 -4.97
N PHE A 25 3.90 -2.35 -4.39
CA PHE A 25 3.12 -3.16 -3.44
C PHE A 25 1.62 -3.18 -3.75
N GLY A 26 1.19 -2.53 -4.84
CA GLY A 26 -0.18 -2.52 -5.32
C GLY A 26 -0.28 -2.30 -6.83
N ASN A 27 -1.49 -2.37 -7.35
CA ASN A 27 -1.80 -2.22 -8.76
C ASN A 27 -3.22 -1.65 -8.97
N ALA A 28 -3.57 -0.62 -8.20
CA ALA A 28 -4.90 0.01 -8.23
C ALA A 28 -5.32 0.53 -9.63
N SER A 29 -4.35 0.93 -10.48
CA SER A 29 -4.59 1.33 -11.86
C SER A 29 -4.34 0.22 -12.90
N GLY A 30 -4.10 -0.99 -12.45
CA GLY A 30 -3.75 -2.14 -13.26
C GLY A 30 -2.29 -2.56 -13.12
N ASN A 31 -1.98 -3.73 -13.70
CA ASN A 31 -0.63 -4.28 -13.68
C ASN A 31 0.33 -3.41 -14.49
N ILE A 32 1.55 -3.26 -13.99
CA ILE A 32 2.65 -2.66 -14.74
C ILE A 32 2.94 -3.55 -15.95
N ASP A 33 3.07 -2.93 -17.13
CA ASP A 33 3.43 -3.64 -18.35
C ASP A 33 4.85 -4.26 -18.22
N PRO A 34 5.23 -5.22 -19.07
CA PRO A 34 6.57 -5.79 -19.05
C PRO A 34 7.65 -4.69 -19.12
N VAL A 35 8.62 -4.78 -18.22
CA VAL A 35 9.65 -3.75 -18.04
C VAL A 35 10.96 -4.23 -18.67
N ASP A 36 11.51 -3.45 -19.58
CA ASP A 36 12.89 -3.63 -20.00
C ASP A 36 13.82 -3.21 -18.84
N ILE A 37 14.54 -4.17 -18.30
CA ILE A 37 15.48 -3.92 -17.20
C ILE A 37 16.58 -2.93 -17.56
N GLY A 38 16.85 -2.73 -18.84
CA GLY A 38 17.83 -1.75 -19.33
C GLY A 38 17.53 -0.32 -18.87
N ILE A 39 16.25 0.03 -18.65
CA ILE A 39 15.88 1.37 -18.17
C ILE A 39 16.48 1.69 -16.80
N LEU A 40 16.82 0.68 -16.00
CA LEU A 40 17.36 0.85 -14.65
C LEU A 40 18.83 1.28 -14.66
N ALA A 41 19.54 0.99 -15.75
CA ALA A 41 20.98 1.21 -15.83
C ALA A 41 21.36 2.68 -15.67
N LYS A 42 20.56 3.60 -16.22
CA LYS A 42 20.86 5.05 -16.22
C LYS A 42 21.13 5.62 -14.83
N LYS A 43 20.43 5.11 -13.81
CA LYS A 43 20.55 5.56 -12.41
C LYS A 43 20.90 4.40 -11.46
N SER A 44 21.30 3.24 -12.00
CA SER A 44 21.56 2.02 -11.21
C SER A 44 20.40 1.68 -10.25
N LEU A 45 19.18 1.78 -10.74
CA LEU A 45 17.98 1.58 -9.93
C LEU A 45 17.75 0.10 -9.60
N LYS A 46 16.95 -0.12 -8.57
CA LYS A 46 16.44 -1.44 -8.19
C LYS A 46 14.91 -1.42 -8.25
N ILE A 47 14.32 -2.52 -8.69
CA ILE A 47 12.87 -2.74 -8.63
C ILE A 47 12.60 -3.96 -7.76
N THR A 48 11.62 -3.86 -6.88
CA THR A 48 11.12 -5.00 -6.12
C THR A 48 9.59 -4.96 -6.04
N ARG A 49 9.00 -6.16 -6.06
CA ARG A 49 7.57 -6.36 -5.81
C ARG A 49 7.43 -7.14 -4.52
N THR A 50 6.73 -6.55 -3.54
CA THR A 50 6.47 -7.21 -2.27
C THR A 50 5.03 -7.71 -2.21
N GLY A 51 4.81 -8.85 -1.57
CA GLY A 51 3.50 -9.42 -1.32
C GLY A 51 3.29 -9.68 0.17
N LEU A 52 2.28 -9.07 0.77
CA LEU A 52 1.98 -9.23 2.19
C LEU A 52 1.80 -10.71 2.57
N PHE A 53 1.07 -11.46 1.76
CA PHE A 53 0.77 -12.87 2.06
C PHE A 53 2.02 -13.74 2.22
N THR A 54 3.08 -13.48 1.47
CA THR A 54 4.35 -14.19 1.67
C THR A 54 4.98 -13.86 3.02
N HIS A 55 4.86 -12.61 3.48
CA HIS A 55 5.41 -12.19 4.77
C HIS A 55 4.64 -12.76 5.96
N ILE A 56 3.33 -12.94 5.83
CA ILE A 56 2.44 -13.40 6.91
C ILE A 56 2.01 -14.87 6.77
N SER A 57 2.61 -15.64 5.86
CA SER A 57 2.30 -17.07 5.65
C SER A 57 2.65 -17.93 6.86
N ASP A 58 3.66 -17.56 7.63
CA ASP A 58 3.98 -18.15 8.90
C ASP A 58 3.26 -17.43 10.03
N PHE A 59 2.53 -18.20 10.86
CA PHE A 59 1.68 -17.65 11.92
C PHE A 59 2.48 -16.91 12.99
N THR A 60 3.64 -17.45 13.39
CA THR A 60 4.49 -16.84 14.40
C THR A 60 5.00 -15.49 13.92
N ARG A 61 5.51 -15.46 12.70
CA ARG A 61 5.97 -14.22 12.06
C ARG A 61 4.86 -13.19 11.92
N CYS A 62 3.65 -13.63 11.53
CA CYS A 62 2.48 -12.76 11.46
C CYS A 62 2.18 -12.12 12.83
N GLN A 63 2.18 -12.92 13.91
CA GLN A 63 1.96 -12.42 15.26
C GLN A 63 3.03 -11.41 15.69
N GLU A 64 4.30 -11.69 15.43
CA GLU A 64 5.41 -10.79 15.76
C GLU A 64 5.27 -9.44 15.04
N MET A 65 4.98 -9.47 13.74
CA MET A 65 4.77 -8.26 12.95
C MET A 65 3.56 -7.46 13.45
N ALA A 66 2.44 -8.13 13.75
CA ALA A 66 1.23 -7.51 14.28
C ALA A 66 1.50 -6.87 15.65
N LYS A 67 2.23 -7.55 16.52
CA LYS A 67 2.60 -7.03 17.84
C LYS A 67 3.38 -5.72 17.72
N VAL A 68 4.41 -5.67 16.88
CA VAL A 68 5.20 -4.46 16.64
C VAL A 68 4.33 -3.32 16.13
N LEU A 69 3.41 -3.61 15.19
CA LEU A 69 2.48 -2.61 14.66
C LEU A 69 1.57 -2.05 15.77
N PHE A 70 0.95 -2.93 16.55
CA PHE A 70 0.04 -2.52 17.61
C PHE A 70 0.75 -1.75 18.74
N GLU A 71 1.96 -2.16 19.11
CA GLU A 71 2.77 -1.40 20.07
C GLU A 71 3.01 0.03 19.59
N LYS A 72 3.30 0.21 18.30
CA LYS A 72 3.51 1.53 17.71
C LYS A 72 2.23 2.37 17.62
N VAL A 73 1.08 1.75 17.43
CA VAL A 73 -0.22 2.45 17.47
C VAL A 73 -0.54 2.87 18.90
N VAL A 74 -0.33 1.98 19.87
CA VAL A 74 -0.60 2.27 21.30
C VAL A 74 0.34 3.34 21.85
N SER A 75 1.62 3.34 21.44
CA SER A 75 2.58 4.39 21.83
C SER A 75 2.31 5.75 21.20
N GLY A 76 1.46 5.79 20.14
CA GLY A 76 1.20 7.00 19.36
C GLY A 76 2.25 7.32 18.30
N ASP A 77 3.25 6.43 18.10
CA ASP A 77 4.24 6.57 17.02
C ASP A 77 3.58 6.45 15.64
N ILE A 78 2.52 5.67 15.55
CA ILE A 78 1.67 5.54 14.36
C ILE A 78 0.27 6.03 14.71
N LYS A 79 -0.19 7.05 14.00
CA LYS A 79 -1.55 7.56 14.14
C LYS A 79 -2.39 7.04 12.98
N ILE A 80 -3.46 6.31 13.30
CA ILE A 80 -4.45 5.88 12.32
C ILE A 80 -5.54 6.95 12.29
N GLN A 81 -5.63 7.64 11.16
CA GLN A 81 -6.68 8.63 10.94
C GLN A 81 -7.96 7.91 10.52
N ILE A 82 -9.01 8.02 11.33
CA ILE A 82 -10.35 7.48 11.05
C ILE A 82 -11.23 8.66 10.71
N ASP A 83 -11.59 8.80 9.43
CA ASP A 83 -12.37 9.95 8.95
C ASP A 83 -13.84 9.60 8.71
N GLN A 84 -14.16 8.31 8.54
CA GLN A 84 -15.51 7.85 8.28
C GLN A 84 -15.83 6.62 9.14
N THR A 85 -17.05 6.60 9.66
CA THR A 85 -17.62 5.45 10.38
C THR A 85 -19.01 5.16 9.85
N TYR A 86 -19.29 3.91 9.52
CA TYR A 86 -20.58 3.43 9.08
C TYR A 86 -21.04 2.29 9.98
N SER A 87 -22.36 2.10 10.09
CA SER A 87 -22.91 0.88 10.67
C SER A 87 -22.74 -0.29 9.70
N LEU A 88 -22.86 -1.53 10.20
CA LEU A 88 -22.86 -2.70 9.33
C LEU A 88 -24.04 -2.67 8.34
N ASP A 89 -25.17 -2.11 8.74
CA ASP A 89 -26.34 -1.97 7.86
C ASP A 89 -26.08 -1.05 6.67
N ASP A 90 -25.14 -0.10 6.83
CA ASP A 90 -24.76 0.88 5.81
C ASP A 90 -23.51 0.47 5.01
N ILE A 91 -23.12 -0.81 5.05
CA ILE A 91 -21.90 -1.31 4.39
C ILE A 91 -21.87 -0.98 2.89
N ALA A 92 -23.01 -1.02 2.20
CA ALA A 92 -23.11 -0.68 0.79
C ALA A 92 -22.72 0.79 0.53
N LEU A 93 -23.19 1.73 1.39
CA LEU A 93 -22.82 3.15 1.29
C LEU A 93 -21.34 3.37 1.55
N ALA A 94 -20.74 2.61 2.46
CA ALA A 94 -19.29 2.66 2.72
C ALA A 94 -18.49 2.25 1.48
N HIS A 95 -18.89 1.17 0.80
CA HIS A 95 -18.28 0.72 -0.45
C HIS A 95 -18.45 1.74 -1.57
N ASP A 96 -19.66 2.26 -1.78
CA ASP A 96 -19.93 3.28 -2.80
C ASP A 96 -19.06 4.53 -2.60
N SER A 97 -18.90 4.95 -1.35
CA SER A 97 -18.09 6.12 -1.00
C SER A 97 -16.60 5.88 -1.27
N LEU A 98 -16.10 4.67 -0.97
CA LEU A 98 -14.72 4.27 -1.23
C LEU A 98 -14.44 4.19 -2.73
N GLU A 99 -15.30 3.54 -3.50
CA GLU A 99 -15.17 3.41 -4.96
C GLU A 99 -15.27 4.76 -5.66
N ALA A 100 -16.14 5.64 -5.18
CA ALA A 100 -16.27 7.00 -5.68
C ALA A 100 -15.10 7.93 -5.26
N ARG A 101 -14.10 7.43 -4.51
CA ARG A 101 -12.94 8.20 -4.00
C ARG A 101 -13.34 9.42 -3.16
N LYS A 102 -14.45 9.31 -2.41
CA LYS A 102 -14.96 10.37 -1.53
C LYS A 102 -14.43 10.24 -0.09
N THR A 103 -13.68 9.18 0.19
CA THR A 103 -13.13 8.88 1.52
C THR A 103 -11.69 9.35 1.66
N THR A 104 -11.32 9.76 2.88
CA THR A 104 -9.95 10.03 3.31
C THR A 104 -9.67 9.20 4.57
N GLY A 105 -8.40 8.97 4.90
CA GLY A 105 -8.03 8.15 6.05
C GLY A 105 -8.59 6.73 5.99
N SER A 106 -8.90 6.18 7.14
CA SER A 106 -9.49 4.84 7.28
C SER A 106 -11.00 4.92 7.48
N THR A 107 -11.71 3.99 6.83
CA THR A 107 -13.14 3.78 7.04
C THR A 107 -13.34 2.64 8.04
N VAL A 108 -14.14 2.87 9.06
CA VAL A 108 -14.47 1.88 10.09
C VAL A 108 -15.93 1.47 9.98
N ILE A 109 -16.19 0.19 10.07
CA ILE A 109 -17.53 -0.38 10.19
C ILE A 109 -17.75 -0.79 11.65
N THR A 110 -18.83 -0.29 12.26
CA THR A 110 -19.24 -0.67 13.62
C THR A 110 -20.34 -1.72 13.55
N ILE A 111 -20.29 -2.65 14.50
CA ILE A 111 -21.26 -3.75 14.65
C ILE A 111 -22.19 -3.44 15.81
#